data_9298fb440346a9905c79da70c1226841
#
_entry.id   9298fb440346a9905c79da70c1226841
#
_cell.length_a   1.000
_cell.length_b   1.000
_cell.length_c   1.000
_cell.angle_alpha   90.00
_cell.angle_beta   90.00
_cell.angle_gamma   90.00
#
_symmetry.space_group_name_H-M   'P 1'
#
loop_
_entity.id
_entity.type
_entity.pdbx_description
1 polymer ?
#
loop_
_entity_poly.entity_id
_entity_poly.type
_entity_poly.pdbx_seq_one_letter_code
_entity_poly.pdbx_strand_id
1 'polypeptide(L)'
;MYYRIAATWGAHEGSLLLWVLLLSCWSLAVAIYSRAMPQDAVARVLSVMGMITAGFLLFIIMTSNPFTRTLPSFPIDGGDLNPLLQDIGLIFHPPLLYMGYVGFSVAFAFAIASLMAGRLDTAWARWSRPWTTAAWVFLTMGSVL
;
A
#
# COMPACT_ATOMS: atom_id res chain seq x y z
N MET A 1 9.05 12.85 19.09
CA MET A 1 8.83 11.41 18.83
C MET A 1 8.06 11.17 17.54
N TYR A 2 6.93 11.84 17.29
CA TYR A 2 6.09 11.64 16.10
C TYR A 2 6.82 11.89 14.77
N TYR A 3 7.60 12.97 14.65
CA TYR A 3 8.39 13.27 13.46
C TYR A 3 9.48 12.22 13.18
N ARG A 4 10.02 11.53 14.18
CA ARG A 4 10.98 10.43 13.97
C ARG A 4 10.31 9.23 13.30
N ILE A 5 9.06 8.94 13.65
CA ILE A 5 8.28 7.88 13.00
C ILE A 5 7.92 8.33 11.58
N ALA A 6 7.44 9.57 11.41
CA ALA A 6 7.08 10.12 10.12
C ALA A 6 8.28 10.26 9.17
N ALA A 7 9.48 10.48 9.68
CA ALA A 7 10.70 10.52 8.88
C ALA A 7 10.96 9.19 8.14
N THR A 8 10.41 8.07 8.61
CA THR A 8 10.51 6.77 7.92
C THR A 8 9.95 6.86 6.50
N TRP A 9 8.82 7.50 6.29
CA TRP A 9 8.22 7.70 4.97
C TRP A 9 8.55 9.06 4.34
N GLY A 10 9.32 9.89 5.02
CA GLY A 10 9.88 11.11 4.46
C GLY A 10 11.01 10.88 3.45
N ALA A 11 11.60 9.68 3.44
CA ALA A 11 12.59 9.23 2.47
C ALA A 11 11.95 8.27 1.46
N HIS A 12 12.51 8.22 0.24
CA HIS A 12 12.01 7.41 -0.87
C HIS A 12 11.93 5.91 -0.52
N GLU A 13 12.99 5.38 0.07
CA GLU A 13 13.09 3.96 0.44
C GLU A 13 12.07 3.56 1.50
N GLY A 14 11.91 4.38 2.52
CA GLY A 14 10.94 4.14 3.58
C GLY A 14 9.50 4.36 3.13
N SER A 15 9.28 5.26 2.19
CA SER A 15 8.00 5.49 1.53
C SER A 15 7.52 4.25 0.78
N LEU A 16 8.41 3.61 0.00
CA LEU A 16 8.12 2.36 -0.69
C LEU A 16 7.87 1.19 0.27
N LEU A 17 8.60 1.15 1.38
CA LEU A 17 8.39 0.15 2.42
C LEU A 17 7.00 0.30 3.07
N LEU A 18 6.58 1.54 3.35
CA LEU A 18 5.22 1.82 3.82
C LEU A 18 4.17 1.37 2.81
N TRP A 19 4.40 1.57 1.51
CA TRP A 19 3.52 1.10 0.44
C TRP A 19 3.30 -0.40 0.50
N VAL A 20 4.38 -1.19 0.59
CA VAL A 20 4.29 -2.66 0.69
C VAL A 20 3.60 -3.10 1.98
N LEU A 21 3.85 -2.43 3.09
CA LEU A 21 3.15 -2.69 4.36
C LEU A 21 1.64 -2.51 4.20
N LEU A 22 1.20 -1.40 3.60
CA LEU A 22 -0.22 -1.12 3.39
C LEU A 22 -0.86 -2.10 2.39
N LEU A 23 -0.12 -2.50 1.36
CA LEU A 23 -0.56 -3.53 0.41
C LEU A 23 -0.78 -4.88 1.13
N SER A 24 0.09 -5.22 2.06
CA SER A 24 -0.07 -6.41 2.91
C SER A 24 -1.27 -6.30 3.85
N CYS A 25 -1.51 -5.12 4.42
CA CYS A 25 -2.70 -4.86 5.25
C CYS A 25 -4.00 -5.01 4.43
N TRP A 26 -4.06 -4.47 3.22
CA TRP A 26 -5.19 -4.65 2.32
C TRP A 26 -5.40 -6.10 1.93
N SER A 27 -4.33 -6.84 1.63
CA SER A 27 -4.40 -8.28 1.33
C SER A 27 -4.96 -9.08 2.52
N LEU A 28 -4.50 -8.78 3.73
CA LEU A 28 -5.02 -9.37 4.96
C LEU A 28 -6.50 -9.03 5.16
N ALA A 29 -6.88 -7.77 4.94
CA ALA A 29 -8.29 -7.36 5.04
C ALA A 29 -9.17 -8.13 4.05
N VAL A 30 -8.73 -8.29 2.79
CA VAL A 30 -9.44 -9.11 1.80
C VAL A 30 -9.58 -10.55 2.28
N ALA A 31 -8.52 -11.17 2.82
CA ALA A 31 -8.57 -12.54 3.32
C ALA A 31 -9.57 -12.71 4.48
N ILE A 32 -9.67 -11.72 5.37
CA ILE A 32 -10.56 -11.79 6.54
C ILE A 32 -12.01 -11.48 6.19
N TYR A 33 -12.26 -10.43 5.40
CA TYR A 33 -13.60 -9.89 5.18
C TYR A 33 -14.30 -10.42 3.94
N SER A 34 -13.62 -11.20 3.08
CA SER A 34 -14.23 -11.80 1.88
C SER A 34 -14.82 -13.20 2.10
N ARG A 35 -15.14 -13.55 3.32
CA ARG A 35 -15.64 -14.92 3.69
C ARG A 35 -16.96 -15.31 3.00
N ALA A 36 -17.77 -14.33 2.59
CA ALA A 36 -19.03 -14.58 1.89
C ALA A 36 -18.84 -14.86 0.39
N MET A 37 -17.62 -14.78 -0.11
CA MET A 37 -17.28 -15.00 -1.51
C MET A 37 -16.84 -16.45 -1.75
N PRO A 38 -16.97 -16.97 -2.99
CA PRO A 38 -16.38 -18.26 -3.37
C PRO A 38 -14.87 -18.26 -3.11
N GLN A 39 -14.36 -19.34 -2.52
CA GLN A 39 -12.94 -19.45 -2.15
C GLN A 39 -11.99 -19.31 -3.35
N ASP A 40 -12.39 -19.83 -4.51
CA ASP A 40 -11.63 -19.72 -5.75
C ASP A 40 -11.50 -18.25 -6.24
N ALA A 41 -12.54 -17.44 -6.05
CA ALA A 41 -12.50 -16.02 -6.37
C ALA A 41 -11.55 -15.25 -5.42
N VAL A 42 -11.66 -15.51 -4.10
CA VAL A 42 -10.77 -14.92 -3.09
C VAL A 42 -9.31 -15.31 -3.37
N ALA A 43 -9.05 -16.59 -3.67
CA ALA A 43 -7.71 -17.08 -3.98
C ALA A 43 -7.10 -16.37 -5.20
N ARG A 44 -7.89 -16.15 -6.27
CA ARG A 44 -7.41 -15.38 -7.44
C ARG A 44 -7.11 -13.93 -7.10
N VAL A 45 -7.99 -13.25 -6.35
CA VAL A 45 -7.74 -11.87 -5.91
C VAL A 45 -6.45 -11.78 -5.09
N LEU A 46 -6.27 -12.66 -4.11
CA LEU A 46 -5.07 -12.70 -3.27
C LEU A 46 -3.81 -13.06 -4.08
N SER A 47 -3.94 -13.92 -5.10
CA SER A 47 -2.82 -14.24 -6.00
C SER A 47 -2.37 -13.01 -6.79
N VAL A 48 -3.29 -12.22 -7.32
CA VAL A 48 -2.98 -10.97 -8.02
C VAL A 48 -2.31 -9.96 -7.06
N MET A 49 -2.88 -9.80 -5.85
CA MET A 49 -2.29 -8.94 -4.83
C MET A 49 -0.86 -9.41 -4.45
N GLY A 50 -0.67 -10.72 -4.34
CA GLY A 50 0.65 -11.32 -4.08
C GLY A 50 1.66 -11.04 -5.19
N MET A 51 1.26 -11.12 -6.46
CA MET A 51 2.13 -10.77 -7.60
C MET A 51 2.51 -9.29 -7.59
N ILE A 52 1.57 -8.39 -7.29
CA ILE A 52 1.86 -6.95 -7.14
C ILE A 52 2.87 -6.74 -6.01
N THR A 53 2.64 -7.37 -4.86
CA THR A 53 3.55 -7.29 -3.69
C THR A 53 4.96 -7.79 -4.04
N ALA A 54 5.06 -8.92 -4.72
CA ALA A 54 6.34 -9.47 -5.15
C ALA A 54 7.09 -8.52 -6.10
N GLY A 55 6.37 -7.91 -7.06
CA GLY A 55 6.95 -6.90 -7.95
C GLY A 55 7.50 -5.70 -7.20
N PHE A 56 6.74 -5.15 -6.24
CA PHE A 56 7.22 -4.04 -5.41
C PHE A 56 8.42 -4.42 -4.53
N LEU A 57 8.41 -5.61 -3.93
CA LEU A 57 9.54 -6.10 -3.12
C LEU A 57 10.80 -6.25 -3.95
N LEU A 58 10.71 -6.81 -5.15
CA LEU A 58 11.84 -6.91 -6.07
C LEU A 58 12.36 -5.53 -6.46
N PHE A 59 11.46 -4.59 -6.78
CA PHE A 59 11.84 -3.21 -7.10
C PHE A 59 12.59 -2.55 -5.93
N ILE A 60 12.08 -2.67 -4.69
CA ILE A 60 12.71 -2.12 -3.49
C ILE A 60 14.11 -2.70 -3.30
N ILE A 61 14.28 -4.02 -3.41
CA ILE A 61 15.57 -4.67 -3.21
C ILE A 61 16.60 -4.22 -4.26
N MET A 62 16.16 -4.05 -5.51
CA MET A 62 17.06 -3.77 -6.64
C MET A 62 17.41 -2.28 -6.76
N THR A 63 16.50 -1.37 -6.39
CA THR A 63 16.64 0.06 -6.71
C THR A 63 16.64 0.98 -5.50
N SER A 64 16.00 0.57 -4.41
CA SER A 64 15.69 1.48 -3.28
C SER A 64 15.71 0.74 -1.95
N ASN A 65 16.78 -0.02 -1.70
CA ASN A 65 16.88 -0.88 -0.53
C ASN A 65 17.03 -0.06 0.77
N PRO A 66 16.01 -0.03 1.66
CA PRO A 66 16.04 0.74 2.90
C PRO A 66 17.02 0.15 3.94
N PHE A 67 17.53 -1.06 3.71
CA PHE A 67 18.44 -1.75 4.62
C PHE A 67 19.91 -1.67 4.19
N THR A 68 20.21 -0.86 3.17
CA THR A 68 21.60 -0.62 2.75
C THR A 68 22.38 0.06 3.86
N ARG A 69 23.52 -0.54 4.22
CA ARG A 69 24.39 0.00 5.29
C ARG A 69 25.31 1.07 4.73
N THR A 70 25.47 2.16 5.45
CA THR A 70 26.39 3.27 5.14
C THR A 70 27.80 2.99 5.67
N LEU A 71 28.39 1.84 5.33
CA LEU A 71 29.75 1.46 5.71
C LEU A 71 30.74 1.79 4.57
N PRO A 72 32.00 2.16 4.90
CA PRO A 72 32.65 2.23 6.21
C PRO A 72 32.40 3.55 6.98
N SER A 73 31.91 4.60 6.34
CA SER A 73 31.66 5.90 6.97
C SER A 73 30.18 6.03 7.35
N PHE A 74 29.88 5.74 8.59
CA PHE A 74 28.56 6.02 9.14
C PHE A 74 28.51 7.45 9.71
N PRO A 75 27.42 8.21 9.53
CA PRO A 75 27.28 9.51 10.16
C PRO A 75 27.19 9.35 11.69
N ILE A 76 27.89 10.21 12.42
CA ILE A 76 27.89 10.23 13.90
C ILE A 76 26.50 10.56 14.42
N ASP A 77 25.83 11.51 13.75
CA ASP A 77 24.42 11.84 13.96
C ASP A 77 23.64 11.62 12.65
N GLY A 78 22.37 11.24 12.76
CA GLY A 78 21.46 11.19 11.61
C GLY A 78 21.20 12.59 11.05
N GLY A 79 20.86 12.67 9.76
CA GLY A 79 20.43 13.94 9.17
C GLY A 79 19.12 14.41 9.79
N ASP A 80 19.05 15.71 10.10
CA ASP A 80 17.79 16.32 10.55
C ASP A 80 16.75 16.33 9.41
N LEU A 81 15.50 16.19 9.80
CA LEU A 81 14.38 16.34 8.86
C LEU A 81 14.36 17.79 8.34
N ASN A 82 14.21 17.94 7.02
CA ASN A 82 14.07 19.27 6.40
C ASN A 82 13.01 20.09 7.17
N PRO A 83 13.33 21.33 7.61
CA PRO A 83 12.39 22.18 8.34
C PRO A 83 11.03 22.34 7.67
N LEU A 84 10.97 22.36 6.34
CA LEU A 84 9.73 22.44 5.57
C LEU A 84 8.86 21.19 5.69
N LEU A 85 9.45 20.06 6.09
CA LEU A 85 8.73 18.80 6.33
C LEU A 85 8.33 18.60 7.80
N GLN A 86 8.72 19.52 8.68
CA GLN A 86 8.34 19.49 10.10
C GLN A 86 6.94 20.07 10.31
N ASP A 87 5.99 19.53 9.55
CA ASP A 87 4.58 19.87 9.59
C ASP A 87 3.75 18.64 10.00
N ILE A 88 2.61 18.88 10.63
CA ILE A 88 1.69 17.83 11.04
C ILE A 88 1.16 17.05 9.82
N GLY A 89 1.07 17.70 8.67
CA GLY A 89 0.71 17.09 7.40
C GLY A 89 1.63 15.91 7.03
N LEU A 90 2.94 16.00 7.30
CA LEU A 90 3.86 14.90 7.02
C LEU A 90 3.49 13.62 7.77
N ILE A 91 2.85 13.74 8.94
CA ILE A 91 2.45 12.58 9.75
C ILE A 91 1.27 11.86 9.13
N PHE A 92 0.25 12.59 8.66
CA PHE A 92 -1.05 12.02 8.27
C PHE A 92 -1.28 11.97 6.76
N HIS A 93 -0.86 12.99 6.01
CA HIS A 93 -1.12 13.10 4.58
C HIS A 93 -0.55 11.94 3.76
N PRO A 94 0.75 11.56 3.83
CA PRO A 94 1.27 10.47 3.04
C PRO A 94 0.65 9.11 3.39
N PRO A 95 0.50 8.69 4.67
CA PRO A 95 -0.16 7.44 4.99
C PRO A 95 -1.60 7.35 4.48
N LEU A 96 -2.38 8.42 4.56
CA LEU A 96 -3.77 8.44 4.07
C LEU A 96 -3.82 8.34 2.55
N LEU A 97 -2.96 9.07 1.83
CA LEU A 97 -2.84 8.95 0.38
C LEU A 97 -2.47 7.52 -0.02
N TYR A 98 -1.47 6.94 0.64
CA TYR A 98 -1.04 5.57 0.34
C TYR A 98 -2.14 4.55 0.64
N MET A 99 -2.87 4.70 1.75
CA MET A 99 -4.05 3.85 2.00
C MET A 99 -5.04 3.91 0.84
N GLY A 100 -5.27 5.08 0.26
CA GLY A 100 -6.13 5.24 -0.90
C GLY A 100 -5.54 4.62 -2.17
N TYR A 101 -4.34 5.04 -2.59
CA TYR A 101 -3.69 4.54 -3.80
C TYR A 101 -3.49 3.04 -3.78
N VAL A 102 -2.93 2.52 -2.70
CA VAL A 102 -2.69 1.08 -2.54
C VAL A 102 -4.01 0.32 -2.45
N GLY A 103 -5.02 0.92 -1.82
CA GLY A 103 -6.36 0.33 -1.73
C GLY A 103 -7.01 0.06 -3.08
N PHE A 104 -6.73 0.87 -4.10
CA PHE A 104 -7.21 0.62 -5.47
C PHE A 104 -6.59 -0.63 -6.12
N SER A 105 -5.45 -1.12 -5.62
CA SER A 105 -4.91 -2.42 -6.04
C SER A 105 -5.88 -3.56 -5.78
N VAL A 106 -6.73 -3.46 -4.75
CA VAL A 106 -7.78 -4.45 -4.46
C VAL A 106 -8.82 -4.45 -5.57
N ALA A 107 -9.33 -3.28 -5.98
CA ALA A 107 -10.30 -3.16 -7.07
C ALA A 107 -9.71 -3.72 -8.39
N PHE A 108 -8.45 -3.39 -8.67
CA PHE A 108 -7.71 -3.94 -9.80
C PHE A 108 -7.60 -5.47 -9.72
N ALA A 109 -7.25 -6.02 -8.55
CA ALA A 109 -7.14 -7.46 -8.35
C ALA A 109 -8.48 -8.18 -8.56
N PHE A 110 -9.59 -7.58 -8.12
CA PHE A 110 -10.94 -8.11 -8.41
C PHE A 110 -11.25 -8.13 -9.91
N ALA A 111 -10.90 -7.07 -10.63
CA ALA A 111 -11.11 -7.00 -12.08
C ALA A 111 -10.31 -8.09 -12.82
N ILE A 112 -9.01 -8.22 -12.50
CA ILE A 112 -8.13 -9.24 -13.10
C ILE A 112 -8.61 -10.65 -12.74
N ALA A 113 -8.97 -10.90 -11.48
CA ALA A 113 -9.49 -12.21 -11.05
C ALA A 113 -10.78 -12.61 -11.81
N SER A 114 -11.66 -11.65 -12.11
CA SER A 114 -12.88 -11.87 -12.88
C SER A 114 -12.58 -12.18 -14.35
N LEU A 115 -11.64 -11.46 -14.94
CA LEU A 115 -11.16 -11.74 -16.31
C LEU A 115 -10.53 -13.13 -16.41
N MET A 116 -9.69 -13.50 -15.44
CA MET A 116 -9.08 -14.84 -15.36
C MET A 116 -10.12 -15.96 -15.22
N ALA A 117 -11.24 -15.67 -14.56
CA ALA A 117 -12.34 -16.62 -14.38
C ALA A 117 -13.25 -16.73 -15.61
N GLY A 118 -13.13 -15.82 -16.60
CA GLY A 118 -14.04 -15.72 -17.74
C GLY A 118 -15.46 -15.31 -17.34
N ARG A 119 -15.65 -14.76 -16.14
CA ARG A 119 -16.96 -14.39 -15.59
C ARG A 119 -17.01 -12.88 -15.37
N LEU A 120 -17.66 -12.18 -16.28
CA LEU A 120 -17.94 -10.75 -16.19
C LEU A 120 -19.41 -10.54 -15.78
N ASP A 121 -19.84 -11.19 -14.71
CA ASP A 121 -21.16 -11.00 -14.14
C ASP A 121 -21.20 -9.81 -13.17
N THR A 122 -22.39 -9.43 -12.71
CA THR A 122 -22.56 -8.30 -11.78
C THR A 122 -22.03 -8.59 -10.36
N ALA A 123 -21.68 -9.85 -10.07
CA ALA A 123 -21.25 -10.27 -8.74
C ALA A 123 -19.88 -9.68 -8.40
N TRP A 124 -18.92 -9.67 -9.33
CA TRP A 124 -17.60 -9.09 -9.07
C TRP A 124 -17.67 -7.60 -8.75
N ALA A 125 -18.51 -6.85 -9.47
CA ALA A 125 -18.71 -5.43 -9.22
C ALA A 125 -19.29 -5.17 -7.83
N ARG A 126 -20.23 -6.00 -7.39
CA ARG A 126 -20.79 -5.93 -6.04
C ARG A 126 -19.76 -6.25 -4.96
N TRP A 127 -18.87 -7.22 -5.20
CA TRP A 127 -17.83 -7.61 -4.24
C TRP A 127 -16.67 -6.60 -4.16
N SER A 128 -16.29 -5.99 -5.28
CA SER A 128 -15.22 -4.99 -5.32
C SER A 128 -15.66 -3.62 -4.78
N ARG A 129 -16.94 -3.29 -4.86
CA ARG A 129 -17.48 -1.97 -4.50
C ARG A 129 -17.11 -1.48 -3.11
N PRO A 130 -17.25 -2.26 -2.01
CA PRO A 130 -16.88 -1.78 -0.68
C PRO A 130 -15.39 -1.46 -0.57
N TRP A 131 -14.53 -2.22 -1.21
CA TRP A 131 -13.09 -1.99 -1.25
C TRP A 131 -12.73 -0.72 -2.01
N THR A 132 -13.33 -0.53 -3.17
CA THR A 132 -13.16 0.68 -3.97
C THR A 132 -13.62 1.92 -3.21
N THR A 133 -14.78 1.83 -2.52
CA THR A 133 -15.29 2.93 -1.71
C THR A 133 -14.38 3.25 -0.54
N ALA A 134 -13.88 2.24 0.18
CA ALA A 134 -12.94 2.45 1.27
C ALA A 134 -11.63 3.10 0.80
N ALA A 135 -11.06 2.63 -0.31
CA ALA A 135 -9.87 3.22 -0.92
C ALA A 135 -10.10 4.68 -1.33
N TRP A 136 -11.26 4.96 -1.93
CA TRP A 136 -11.65 6.31 -2.32
C TRP A 136 -11.78 7.26 -1.13
N VAL A 137 -12.39 6.80 -0.02
CA VAL A 137 -12.51 7.59 1.22
C VAL A 137 -11.13 7.98 1.73
N PHE A 138 -10.20 7.03 1.87
CA PHE A 138 -8.83 7.33 2.32
C PHE A 138 -8.12 8.31 1.39
N LEU A 139 -8.23 8.12 0.07
CA LEU A 139 -7.63 9.02 -0.90
C LEU A 139 -8.20 10.43 -0.81
N THR A 140 -9.51 10.56 -0.67
CA THR A 140 -10.18 11.85 -0.52
C THR A 140 -9.75 12.55 0.78
N MET A 141 -9.72 11.83 1.90
CA MET A 141 -9.22 12.37 3.17
C MET A 141 -7.78 12.85 3.06
N GLY A 142 -6.91 12.05 2.43
CA GLY A 142 -5.53 12.44 2.22
C GLY A 142 -5.36 13.64 1.28
N SER A 143 -6.25 13.81 0.31
CA SER A 143 -6.18 14.93 -0.66
C SER A 143 -6.67 16.27 -0.08
N VAL A 144 -7.42 16.25 1.01
CA VAL A 144 -7.98 17.45 1.66
C VAL A 144 -7.05 17.97 2.77
N LEU A 145 -6.19 17.11 3.30
CA LEU A 145 -5.15 17.46 4.28
C LEU A 145 -3.90 18.02 3.61
#